data_80fa0d4b70d36d2f8203a2e967ea137f
#
_entry.id   80fa0d4b70d36d2f8203a2e967ea137f
#
_cell.length_a   1.000
_cell.length_b   1.000
_cell.length_c   1.000
_cell.angle_alpha   90.00
_cell.angle_beta   90.00
_cell.angle_gamma   90.00
#
_symmetry.space_group_name_H-M   'P 1'
#
loop_
_entity.id
_entity.type
_entity.pdbx_description
1 polymer ?
#
loop_
_entity_poly.entity_id
_entity_poly.type
_entity_poly.pdbx_seq_one_letter_code
_entity_poly.pdbx_strand_id
1 'polypeptide(L)'
;MTDNKKTYLLLGTLWALLLVLAAVRPLALPDEGRYIEVGRWMLMSGDWLTPRLNGIAFFHKPPLLHWLQAASMAVFGVGAWSARLVPAVHAGLMLLTVYLTARRVSSPAVARRAALMLGTSLSFLAAGQYLNHDMLVAAWIGVTIWSFALAFLHGERPHAGWARLGFAACALGVLAKGLIGLALPGLVLLLWLLATRQWSKVLRLPWLSGLVIFATIALPWFVLAELKYPGLFDYLFGVQQFGRYTGTTFNNVRPAWFYLPVLVGLFFPWFIFILNQLKAPVQQADTAIDSIAKSVWLLCWIWIVAIVGFFSVPSSKIVGYALPVLPPLCLLAALGWSRWLGGCRAERSWFVGLSVLALALGVAFTVVGGRYSARHSVQDIARTLACQAAPTDTVYAVGGYPYELPFYIQSVQPMVVLQDWLTERQVAGDGWGRELFEGTAFDAAAGAVLQQPQVQTWAVQQPGRWLVAPNDVAPQKIAPGWVLVQQGIAWSLWRSVPQPPETTPRRTLAGCQQPAP
;
A
#
# COMPACT_ATOMS: atom_id res chain seq x y z
N MET A 1 34.61 -14.68 -0.76
CA MET A 1 33.32 -14.19 -1.28
C MET A 1 33.55 -12.84 -1.94
N THR A 2 33.19 -12.68 -3.20
CA THR A 2 33.32 -11.39 -3.91
C THR A 2 32.48 -10.31 -3.22
N ASP A 3 32.89 -9.05 -3.32
CA ASP A 3 32.22 -7.90 -2.67
C ASP A 3 30.73 -7.79 -3.07
N ASN A 4 30.39 -8.24 -4.28
CA ASN A 4 29.01 -8.31 -4.76
C ASN A 4 28.19 -9.37 -4.00
N LYS A 5 28.73 -10.57 -3.77
CA LYS A 5 28.03 -11.62 -3.04
C LYS A 5 27.72 -11.21 -1.60
N LYS A 6 28.66 -10.50 -0.94
CA LYS A 6 28.43 -9.93 0.39
C LYS A 6 27.30 -8.89 0.38
N THR A 7 27.26 -8.03 -0.64
CA THR A 7 26.20 -7.02 -0.77
C THR A 7 24.84 -7.65 -0.97
N TYR A 8 24.68 -8.62 -1.88
CA TYR A 8 23.41 -9.33 -2.08
C TYR A 8 22.95 -10.06 -0.83
N LEU A 9 23.87 -10.70 -0.10
CA LEU A 9 23.55 -11.35 1.17
C LEU A 9 23.00 -10.35 2.19
N LEU A 10 23.65 -9.19 2.33
CA LEU A 10 23.22 -8.16 3.26
C LEU A 10 21.85 -7.56 2.88
N LEU A 11 21.60 -7.28 1.61
CA LEU A 11 20.31 -6.81 1.13
C LEU A 11 19.21 -7.88 1.32
N GLY A 12 19.54 -9.14 1.07
CA GLY A 12 18.66 -10.28 1.34
C GLY A 12 18.34 -10.43 2.83
N THR A 13 19.30 -10.19 3.71
CA THR A 13 19.08 -10.21 5.18
C THR A 13 18.14 -9.08 5.62
N LEU A 14 18.31 -7.86 5.09
CA LEU A 14 17.40 -6.74 5.37
C LEU A 14 15.97 -7.03 4.89
N TRP A 15 15.84 -7.61 3.71
CA TRP A 15 14.54 -8.02 3.17
C TRP A 15 13.94 -9.17 3.99
N ALA A 16 14.72 -10.15 4.42
CA ALA A 16 14.27 -11.22 5.30
C ALA A 16 13.80 -10.69 6.67
N LEU A 17 14.50 -9.70 7.24
CA LEU A 17 14.04 -9.02 8.45
C LEU A 17 12.66 -8.37 8.24
N LEU A 18 12.45 -7.71 7.08
CA LEU A 18 11.15 -7.14 6.75
C LEU A 18 10.05 -8.20 6.72
N LEU A 19 10.31 -9.38 6.14
CA LEU A 19 9.36 -10.51 6.12
C LEU A 19 9.02 -11.04 7.52
N VAL A 20 10.01 -11.10 8.41
CA VAL A 20 9.79 -11.49 9.82
C VAL A 20 8.91 -10.46 10.52
N LEU A 21 9.19 -9.17 10.36
CA LEU A 21 8.38 -8.10 10.95
C LEU A 21 6.93 -8.12 10.42
N ALA A 22 6.74 -8.41 9.13
CA ALA A 22 5.42 -8.56 8.51
C ALA A 22 4.60 -9.73 9.10
N ALA A 23 5.27 -10.77 9.60
CA ALA A 23 4.61 -11.96 10.15
C ALA A 23 4.06 -11.76 11.57
N VAL A 24 4.72 -10.94 12.40
CA VAL A 24 4.50 -10.94 13.86
C VAL A 24 3.51 -9.88 14.35
N ARG A 25 3.15 -8.88 13.55
CA ARG A 25 2.26 -7.80 14.01
C ARG A 25 0.79 -8.03 13.61
N PRO A 26 -0.19 -7.54 14.41
CA PRO A 26 -1.60 -7.52 14.03
C PRO A 26 -1.85 -6.62 12.80
N LEU A 27 -3.05 -6.69 12.23
CA LEU A 27 -3.45 -5.81 11.12
C LEU A 27 -3.54 -4.35 11.59
N ALA A 28 -3.03 -3.43 10.79
CA ALA A 28 -3.16 -2.00 11.01
C ALA A 28 -4.46 -1.50 10.38
N LEU A 29 -5.33 -0.96 11.22
CA LEU A 29 -6.68 -0.56 10.83
C LEU A 29 -6.76 0.91 10.39
N PRO A 30 -7.69 1.24 9.50
CA PRO A 30 -8.64 0.35 8.79
C PRO A 30 -8.05 -0.31 7.53
N ASP A 31 -6.94 0.21 7.01
CA ASP A 31 -6.44 -0.09 5.67
C ASP A 31 -6.11 -1.58 5.45
N GLU A 32 -5.33 -2.19 6.35
CA GLU A 32 -4.93 -3.58 6.15
C GLU A 32 -6.12 -4.54 6.25
N GLY A 33 -7.08 -4.28 7.16
CA GLY A 33 -8.31 -5.06 7.25
C GLY A 33 -9.11 -4.99 5.95
N ARG A 34 -9.26 -3.80 5.39
CA ARG A 34 -9.97 -3.56 4.14
C ARG A 34 -9.32 -4.27 2.95
N TYR A 35 -8.04 -4.03 2.72
CA TYR A 35 -7.36 -4.56 1.53
C TYR A 35 -7.12 -6.06 1.59
N ILE A 36 -6.88 -6.63 2.77
CA ILE A 36 -6.72 -8.08 2.92
C ILE A 36 -8.03 -8.80 2.61
N GLU A 37 -9.15 -8.23 3.07
CA GLU A 37 -10.47 -8.82 2.84
C GLU A 37 -10.85 -8.80 1.36
N VAL A 38 -10.56 -7.73 0.63
CA VAL A 38 -10.79 -7.69 -0.83
C VAL A 38 -9.99 -8.79 -1.55
N GLY A 39 -8.72 -8.98 -1.19
CA GLY A 39 -7.90 -10.05 -1.78
C GLY A 39 -8.39 -11.45 -1.41
N ARG A 40 -8.84 -11.65 -0.15
CA ARG A 40 -9.42 -12.91 0.31
C ARG A 40 -10.74 -13.22 -0.39
N TRP A 41 -11.60 -12.20 -0.54
CA TRP A 41 -12.87 -12.35 -1.24
C TRP A 41 -12.68 -12.73 -2.70
N MET A 42 -11.72 -12.12 -3.37
CA MET A 42 -11.36 -12.45 -4.75
C MET A 42 -10.92 -13.91 -4.90
N LEU A 43 -10.08 -14.40 -3.98
CA LEU A 43 -9.67 -15.81 -3.96
C LEU A 43 -10.85 -16.75 -3.71
N MET A 44 -11.70 -16.43 -2.74
CA MET A 44 -12.83 -17.27 -2.33
C MET A 44 -13.91 -17.36 -3.41
N SER A 45 -14.24 -16.22 -4.04
CA SER A 45 -15.29 -16.13 -5.05
C SER A 45 -14.84 -16.58 -6.45
N GLY A 46 -13.52 -16.57 -6.72
CA GLY A 46 -12.98 -16.80 -8.06
C GLY A 46 -13.23 -15.64 -9.05
N ASP A 47 -13.84 -14.53 -8.62
CA ASP A 47 -14.05 -13.34 -9.47
C ASP A 47 -12.82 -12.43 -9.43
N TRP A 48 -11.89 -12.65 -10.38
CA TRP A 48 -10.67 -11.85 -10.51
C TRP A 48 -10.89 -10.51 -11.23
N LEU A 49 -12.07 -10.29 -11.79
CA LEU A 49 -12.41 -9.05 -12.46
C LEU A 49 -12.93 -7.99 -11.49
N THR A 50 -13.77 -8.39 -10.52
CA THR A 50 -14.47 -7.49 -9.63
C THR A 50 -13.88 -7.56 -8.21
N PRO A 51 -13.04 -6.61 -7.77
CA PRO A 51 -12.70 -6.48 -6.36
C PRO A 51 -13.97 -6.26 -5.54
N ARG A 52 -14.13 -6.97 -4.41
CA ARG A 52 -15.30 -6.82 -3.53
C ARG A 52 -14.88 -6.66 -2.08
N LEU A 53 -15.56 -5.76 -1.39
CA LEU A 53 -15.48 -5.58 0.06
C LEU A 53 -16.86 -5.88 0.65
N ASN A 54 -16.92 -6.82 1.57
CA ASN A 54 -18.20 -7.30 2.14
C ASN A 54 -19.23 -7.72 1.07
N GLY A 55 -18.77 -8.36 -0.01
CA GLY A 55 -19.61 -8.74 -1.15
C GLY A 55 -19.96 -7.60 -2.12
N ILE A 56 -19.77 -6.34 -1.74
CA ILE A 56 -20.08 -5.16 -2.55
C ILE A 56 -18.87 -4.82 -3.46
N ALA A 57 -19.13 -4.39 -4.69
CA ALA A 57 -18.07 -3.99 -5.62
C ALA A 57 -17.20 -2.86 -5.04
N PHE A 58 -15.88 -2.99 -5.13
CA PHE A 58 -14.91 -2.08 -4.52
C PHE A 58 -13.89 -1.57 -5.54
N PHE A 59 -14.29 -0.58 -6.32
CA PHE A 59 -13.48 -0.02 -7.42
C PHE A 59 -12.69 1.24 -7.04
N HIS A 60 -12.32 1.42 -5.77
CA HIS A 60 -11.53 2.58 -5.34
C HIS A 60 -10.14 2.62 -5.95
N LYS A 61 -9.60 1.47 -6.34
CA LYS A 61 -8.28 1.30 -6.97
C LYS A 61 -8.30 0.17 -8.00
N PRO A 62 -7.39 0.20 -9.00
CA PRO A 62 -7.17 -0.92 -9.90
C PRO A 62 -6.68 -2.17 -9.17
N PRO A 63 -6.77 -3.36 -9.78
CA PRO A 63 -6.79 -4.64 -9.07
C PRO A 63 -5.43 -5.25 -8.73
N LEU A 64 -4.29 -4.71 -9.17
CA LEU A 64 -2.99 -5.39 -9.08
C LEU A 64 -2.66 -5.86 -7.65
N LEU A 65 -2.93 -5.03 -6.64
CA LEU A 65 -2.72 -5.42 -5.25
C LEU A 65 -3.53 -6.67 -4.90
N HIS A 66 -4.81 -6.66 -5.22
CA HIS A 66 -5.76 -7.73 -4.87
C HIS A 66 -5.46 -9.03 -5.62
N TRP A 67 -5.07 -8.95 -6.90
CA TRP A 67 -4.61 -10.10 -7.67
C TRP A 67 -3.40 -10.78 -7.03
N LEU A 68 -2.39 -9.98 -6.68
CA LEU A 68 -1.18 -10.50 -6.08
C LEU A 68 -1.43 -11.06 -4.67
N GLN A 69 -2.33 -10.44 -3.89
CA GLN A 69 -2.74 -10.95 -2.59
C GLN A 69 -3.48 -12.29 -2.72
N ALA A 70 -4.48 -12.35 -3.61
CA ALA A 70 -5.24 -13.57 -3.86
C ALA A 70 -4.31 -14.71 -4.30
N ALA A 71 -3.38 -14.43 -5.24
CA ALA A 71 -2.38 -15.39 -5.69
C ALA A 71 -1.45 -15.84 -4.54
N SER A 72 -0.97 -14.89 -3.72
CA SER A 72 -0.11 -15.19 -2.56
C SER A 72 -0.85 -16.04 -1.53
N MET A 73 -2.11 -15.71 -1.21
CA MET A 73 -2.94 -16.49 -0.30
C MET A 73 -3.31 -17.86 -0.85
N ALA A 74 -3.46 -18.02 -2.17
CA ALA A 74 -3.68 -19.31 -2.81
C ALA A 74 -2.48 -20.25 -2.63
N VAL A 75 -1.26 -19.71 -2.69
CA VAL A 75 -0.02 -20.51 -2.58
C VAL A 75 0.38 -20.78 -1.13
N PHE A 76 0.29 -19.76 -0.27
CA PHE A 76 0.82 -19.80 1.10
C PHE A 76 -0.25 -19.92 2.18
N GLY A 77 -1.52 -20.06 1.78
CA GLY A 77 -2.66 -20.07 2.71
C GLY A 77 -3.16 -18.66 3.05
N VAL A 78 -4.44 -18.58 3.45
CA VAL A 78 -5.09 -17.33 3.83
C VAL A 78 -4.55 -16.84 5.17
N GLY A 79 -3.79 -15.75 5.15
CA GLY A 79 -3.17 -15.20 6.35
C GLY A 79 -2.63 -13.79 6.14
N ALA A 80 -2.42 -13.05 7.24
CA ALA A 80 -1.89 -11.69 7.18
C ALA A 80 -0.48 -11.65 6.58
N TRP A 81 0.34 -12.66 6.88
CA TRP A 81 1.69 -12.76 6.34
C TRP A 81 1.69 -12.96 4.82
N SER A 82 0.90 -13.92 4.31
CA SER A 82 0.81 -14.18 2.87
C SER A 82 0.30 -12.96 2.09
N ALA A 83 -0.66 -12.22 2.63
CA ALA A 83 -1.11 -10.97 2.02
C ALA A 83 -0.02 -9.89 2.04
N ARG A 84 0.76 -9.77 3.12
CA ARG A 84 1.87 -8.81 3.27
C ARG A 84 3.12 -9.14 2.46
N LEU A 85 3.22 -10.35 1.90
CA LEU A 85 4.27 -10.67 0.92
C LEU A 85 4.22 -9.70 -0.26
N VAL A 86 3.05 -9.21 -0.65
CA VAL A 86 2.91 -8.34 -1.82
C VAL A 86 3.67 -7.01 -1.63
N PRO A 87 3.41 -6.16 -0.61
CA PRO A 87 4.23 -4.98 -0.38
C PRO A 87 5.70 -5.31 -0.07
N ALA A 88 5.99 -6.43 0.60
CA ALA A 88 7.37 -6.82 0.92
C ALA A 88 8.18 -7.18 -0.33
N VAL A 89 7.59 -7.87 -1.31
CA VAL A 89 8.23 -8.16 -2.59
C VAL A 89 8.50 -6.86 -3.37
N HIS A 90 7.56 -5.91 -3.35
CA HIS A 90 7.76 -4.63 -4.02
C HIS A 90 8.80 -3.74 -3.32
N ALA A 91 8.89 -3.80 -1.99
CA ALA A 91 9.99 -3.20 -1.25
C ALA A 91 11.35 -3.81 -1.66
N GLY A 92 11.42 -5.13 -1.79
CA GLY A 92 12.59 -5.83 -2.32
C GLY A 92 12.93 -5.43 -3.76
N LEU A 93 11.92 -5.27 -4.62
CA LEU A 93 12.07 -4.76 -5.98
C LEU A 93 12.65 -3.34 -5.98
N MET A 94 12.15 -2.45 -5.15
CA MET A 94 12.66 -1.08 -5.00
C MET A 94 14.12 -1.11 -4.52
N LEU A 95 14.45 -1.93 -3.52
CA LEU A 95 15.79 -2.10 -2.98
C LEU A 95 16.79 -2.56 -4.05
N LEU A 96 16.40 -3.58 -4.81
CA LEU A 96 17.18 -4.11 -5.92
C LEU A 96 17.35 -3.07 -7.04
N THR A 97 16.28 -2.36 -7.39
CA THR A 97 16.30 -1.30 -8.41
C THR A 97 17.27 -0.20 -8.02
N VAL A 98 17.23 0.30 -6.79
CA VAL A 98 18.17 1.32 -6.30
C VAL A 98 19.60 0.82 -6.39
N TYR A 99 19.88 -0.41 -5.95
CA TYR A 99 21.23 -0.98 -6.01
C TYR A 99 21.75 -1.10 -7.46
N LEU A 100 20.95 -1.72 -8.34
CA LEU A 100 21.37 -2.00 -9.71
C LEU A 100 21.54 -0.73 -10.54
N THR A 101 20.64 0.26 -10.37
CA THR A 101 20.74 1.53 -11.10
C THR A 101 21.87 2.40 -10.57
N ALA A 102 21.98 2.56 -9.25
CA ALA A 102 23.10 3.29 -8.66
C ALA A 102 24.46 2.72 -9.07
N ARG A 103 24.56 1.40 -9.20
CA ARG A 103 25.79 0.73 -9.67
C ARG A 103 26.13 1.03 -11.13
N ARG A 104 25.14 1.31 -11.97
CA ARG A 104 25.35 1.69 -13.38
C ARG A 104 25.72 3.15 -13.57
N VAL A 105 25.18 4.02 -12.71
CA VAL A 105 25.32 5.47 -12.85
C VAL A 105 26.35 6.08 -11.89
N SER A 106 26.93 5.26 -11.00
CA SER A 106 27.94 5.69 -10.02
C SER A 106 28.88 4.53 -9.64
N SER A 107 29.56 4.63 -8.50
CA SER A 107 30.49 3.59 -8.04
C SER A 107 29.79 2.46 -7.27
N PRO A 108 30.38 1.24 -7.22
CA PRO A 108 29.86 0.14 -6.41
C PRO A 108 29.70 0.48 -4.91
N ALA A 109 30.56 1.36 -4.38
CA ALA A 109 30.49 1.81 -3.00
C ALA A 109 29.27 2.70 -2.76
N VAL A 110 28.98 3.65 -3.65
CA VAL A 110 27.77 4.48 -3.62
C VAL A 110 26.52 3.63 -3.75
N ALA A 111 26.51 2.68 -4.68
CA ALA A 111 25.37 1.78 -4.88
C ALA A 111 25.04 0.96 -3.63
N ARG A 112 26.06 0.39 -2.99
CA ARG A 112 25.89 -0.35 -1.74
C ARG A 112 25.33 0.55 -0.63
N ARG A 113 25.89 1.75 -0.46
CA ARG A 113 25.41 2.72 0.54
C ARG A 113 23.97 3.14 0.27
N ALA A 114 23.63 3.49 -0.97
CA ALA A 114 22.26 3.87 -1.33
C ALA A 114 21.22 2.78 -0.99
N ALA A 115 21.53 1.53 -1.35
CA ALA A 115 20.66 0.41 -1.05
C ALA A 115 20.56 0.12 0.46
N LEU A 116 21.66 0.23 1.21
CA LEU A 116 21.65 0.05 2.67
C LEU A 116 20.89 1.18 3.37
N MET A 117 21.06 2.43 2.93
CA MET A 117 20.29 3.57 3.45
C MET A 117 18.78 3.38 3.23
N LEU A 118 18.38 2.86 2.06
CA LEU A 118 16.99 2.49 1.81
C LEU A 118 16.53 1.38 2.75
N GLY A 119 17.22 0.24 2.75
CA GLY A 119 16.82 -0.97 3.49
C GLY A 119 16.81 -0.80 5.02
N THR A 120 17.55 0.19 5.55
CA THR A 120 17.55 0.55 6.98
C THR A 120 16.63 1.71 7.31
N SER A 121 16.03 2.39 6.32
CA SER A 121 15.16 3.54 6.56
C SER A 121 13.83 3.12 7.20
N LEU A 122 13.26 4.01 8.02
CA LEU A 122 11.94 3.82 8.60
C LEU A 122 10.87 3.62 7.52
N SER A 123 10.93 4.38 6.42
CA SER A 123 10.01 4.28 5.30
C SER A 123 10.00 2.89 4.65
N PHE A 124 11.17 2.28 4.45
CA PHE A 124 11.27 0.92 3.90
C PHE A 124 10.65 -0.11 4.83
N LEU A 125 11.03 -0.07 6.12
CA LEU A 125 10.55 -1.03 7.11
C LEU A 125 9.05 -0.88 7.39
N ALA A 126 8.54 0.34 7.49
CA ALA A 126 7.12 0.59 7.73
C ALA A 126 6.26 0.27 6.51
N ALA A 127 6.56 0.87 5.35
CA ALA A 127 5.73 0.73 4.16
C ALA A 127 5.88 -0.63 3.45
N GLY A 128 7.05 -1.27 3.56
CA GLY A 128 7.29 -2.58 2.95
C GLY A 128 6.53 -3.73 3.62
N GLN A 129 6.01 -3.54 4.81
CA GLN A 129 5.14 -4.51 5.49
C GLN A 129 3.69 -4.03 5.67
N TYR A 130 3.37 -2.81 5.21
CA TYR A 130 2.05 -2.23 5.33
C TYR A 130 1.22 -2.54 4.08
N LEU A 131 0.08 -3.19 4.30
CA LEU A 131 -0.75 -3.70 3.22
C LEU A 131 -1.60 -2.60 2.62
N ASN A 132 -1.03 -1.88 1.67
CA ASN A 132 -1.72 -0.91 0.83
C ASN A 132 -1.10 -0.81 -0.57
N HIS A 133 -1.62 0.08 -1.40
CA HIS A 133 -1.15 0.28 -2.78
C HIS A 133 0.13 1.12 -2.90
N ASP A 134 0.57 1.78 -1.80
CA ASP A 134 1.60 2.83 -1.88
C ASP A 134 2.98 2.27 -2.22
N MET A 135 3.40 1.18 -1.55
CA MET A 135 4.68 0.54 -1.84
C MET A 135 4.72 -0.03 -3.26
N LEU A 136 3.61 -0.61 -3.72
CA LEU A 136 3.51 -1.17 -5.07
C LEU A 136 3.75 -0.08 -6.12
N VAL A 137 2.95 0.97 -6.08
CA VAL A 137 3.07 2.05 -7.07
C VAL A 137 4.40 2.76 -6.97
N ALA A 138 4.95 2.96 -5.77
CA ALA A 138 6.26 3.59 -5.57
C ALA A 138 7.39 2.76 -6.20
N ALA A 139 7.36 1.44 -6.05
CA ALA A 139 8.33 0.55 -6.69
C ALA A 139 8.22 0.63 -8.22
N TRP A 140 7.02 0.54 -8.79
CA TRP A 140 6.83 0.61 -10.23
C TRP A 140 7.16 1.99 -10.82
N ILE A 141 6.84 3.09 -10.14
CA ILE A 141 7.30 4.43 -10.53
C ILE A 141 8.83 4.48 -10.56
N GLY A 142 9.49 3.93 -9.53
CA GLY A 142 10.94 3.85 -9.47
C GLY A 142 11.55 3.06 -10.63
N VAL A 143 11.02 1.86 -10.92
CA VAL A 143 11.45 1.04 -12.05
C VAL A 143 11.22 1.78 -13.38
N THR A 144 10.08 2.43 -13.54
CA THR A 144 9.74 3.18 -14.77
C THR A 144 10.73 4.30 -15.02
N ILE A 145 10.94 5.20 -14.04
CA ILE A 145 11.83 6.35 -14.20
C ILE A 145 13.25 5.89 -14.47
N TRP A 146 13.78 4.92 -13.70
CA TRP A 146 15.14 4.43 -13.91
C TRP A 146 15.31 3.70 -15.23
N SER A 147 14.32 2.92 -15.68
CA SER A 147 14.40 2.22 -16.96
C SER A 147 14.45 3.20 -18.13
N PHE A 148 13.61 4.21 -18.16
CA PHE A 148 13.67 5.24 -19.20
C PHE A 148 14.94 6.09 -19.07
N ALA A 149 15.37 6.45 -17.85
CA ALA A 149 16.62 7.18 -17.67
C ALA A 149 17.82 6.41 -18.24
N LEU A 150 17.93 5.11 -17.94
CA LEU A 150 18.96 4.24 -18.51
C LEU A 150 18.83 4.11 -20.03
N ALA A 151 17.61 4.10 -20.58
CA ALA A 151 17.40 4.10 -22.02
C ALA A 151 17.95 5.37 -22.68
N PHE A 152 17.69 6.54 -22.11
CA PHE A 152 18.12 7.83 -22.66
C PHE A 152 19.61 8.13 -22.43
N LEU A 153 20.21 7.60 -21.36
CA LEU A 153 21.65 7.77 -21.06
C LEU A 153 22.56 6.87 -21.91
N HIS A 154 22.00 5.90 -22.64
CA HIS A 154 22.79 4.92 -23.40
C HIS A 154 23.54 5.53 -24.61
N GLY A 155 23.05 6.60 -25.19
CA GLY A 155 23.69 7.25 -26.35
C GLY A 155 22.69 8.12 -27.13
N GLU A 156 22.97 8.31 -28.44
CA GLU A 156 22.12 9.12 -29.32
C GLU A 156 20.73 8.51 -29.57
N ARG A 157 20.62 7.19 -29.56
CA ARG A 157 19.36 6.47 -29.64
C ARG A 157 19.05 5.81 -28.30
N PRO A 158 17.82 5.94 -27.78
CA PRO A 158 17.42 5.26 -26.55
C PRO A 158 17.56 3.74 -26.68
N HIS A 159 18.02 3.08 -25.63
CA HIS A 159 18.16 1.62 -25.61
C HIS A 159 16.79 0.97 -25.54
N ALA A 160 16.42 0.21 -26.59
CA ALA A 160 15.09 -0.35 -26.74
C ALA A 160 14.66 -1.29 -25.60
N GLY A 161 15.56 -2.12 -25.06
CA GLY A 161 15.27 -3.04 -23.98
C GLY A 161 14.88 -2.32 -22.69
N TRP A 162 15.64 -1.29 -22.30
CA TRP A 162 15.32 -0.46 -21.14
C TRP A 162 14.02 0.32 -21.35
N ALA A 163 13.78 0.86 -22.54
CA ALA A 163 12.55 1.55 -22.85
C ALA A 163 11.33 0.62 -22.73
N ARG A 164 11.38 -0.61 -23.28
CA ARG A 164 10.31 -1.61 -23.16
C ARG A 164 10.04 -1.99 -21.70
N LEU A 165 11.10 -2.17 -20.89
CA LEU A 165 10.95 -2.38 -19.44
C LEU A 165 10.25 -1.19 -18.78
N GLY A 166 10.58 0.04 -19.17
CA GLY A 166 9.90 1.25 -18.71
C GLY A 166 8.40 1.26 -19.02
N PHE A 167 8.00 0.87 -20.25
CA PHE A 167 6.60 0.75 -20.62
C PHE A 167 5.87 -0.34 -19.82
N ALA A 168 6.49 -1.50 -19.62
CA ALA A 168 5.92 -2.59 -18.81
C ALA A 168 5.73 -2.17 -17.34
N ALA A 169 6.75 -1.54 -16.75
CA ALA A 169 6.69 -1.05 -15.37
C ALA A 169 5.64 0.05 -15.19
N CYS A 170 5.51 0.95 -16.18
CA CYS A 170 4.48 1.98 -16.20
C CYS A 170 3.07 1.37 -16.21
N ALA A 171 2.84 0.35 -17.03
CA ALA A 171 1.56 -0.38 -17.08
C ALA A 171 1.21 -1.03 -15.74
N LEU A 172 2.19 -1.67 -15.08
CA LEU A 172 2.01 -2.24 -13.73
C LEU A 172 1.78 -1.14 -12.68
N GLY A 173 2.43 0.02 -12.82
CA GLY A 173 2.16 1.19 -11.99
C GLY A 173 0.72 1.70 -12.12
N VAL A 174 0.19 1.72 -13.34
CA VAL A 174 -1.22 2.08 -13.60
C VAL A 174 -2.17 1.04 -12.99
N LEU A 175 -1.89 -0.24 -13.12
CA LEU A 175 -2.68 -1.30 -12.47
C LEU A 175 -2.54 -1.31 -10.93
N ALA A 176 -1.46 -0.75 -10.38
CA ALA A 176 -1.26 -0.65 -8.94
C ALA A 176 -2.10 0.47 -8.31
N LYS A 177 -2.18 1.65 -8.92
CA LYS A 177 -2.86 2.80 -8.27
C LYS A 177 -3.50 3.80 -9.26
N GLY A 178 -3.61 3.47 -10.54
CA GLY A 178 -4.22 4.33 -11.56
C GLY A 178 -3.25 5.30 -12.21
N LEU A 179 -3.77 6.44 -12.70
CA LEU A 179 -3.02 7.39 -13.56
C LEU A 179 -1.71 7.90 -12.98
N ILE A 180 -1.56 7.96 -11.66
CA ILE A 180 -0.31 8.41 -11.04
C ILE A 180 0.89 7.51 -11.41
N GLY A 181 0.63 6.23 -11.73
CA GLY A 181 1.65 5.30 -12.23
C GLY A 181 2.22 5.70 -13.60
N LEU A 182 1.50 6.50 -14.36
CA LEU A 182 1.91 7.07 -15.66
C LEU A 182 2.31 8.55 -15.52
N ALA A 183 1.47 9.34 -14.87
CA ALA A 183 1.62 10.80 -14.83
C ALA A 183 2.90 11.24 -14.10
N LEU A 184 3.22 10.62 -12.96
CA LEU A 184 4.40 11.00 -12.19
C LEU A 184 5.72 10.66 -12.91
N PRO A 185 5.92 9.43 -13.42
CA PRO A 185 7.09 9.14 -14.24
C PRO A 185 7.17 10.03 -15.48
N GLY A 186 6.04 10.24 -16.16
CA GLY A 186 5.97 11.12 -17.33
C GLY A 186 6.40 12.55 -17.03
N LEU A 187 5.90 13.13 -15.94
CA LEU A 187 6.27 14.48 -15.48
C LEU A 187 7.77 14.58 -15.18
N VAL A 188 8.31 13.65 -14.40
CA VAL A 188 9.73 13.65 -14.01
C VAL A 188 10.63 13.53 -15.23
N LEU A 189 10.35 12.56 -16.12
CA LEU A 189 11.14 12.33 -17.32
C LEU A 189 11.04 13.50 -18.31
N LEU A 190 9.85 14.07 -18.49
CA LEU A 190 9.66 15.24 -19.35
C LEU A 190 10.50 16.42 -18.85
N LEU A 191 10.37 16.79 -17.57
CA LEU A 191 11.13 17.89 -17.00
C LEU A 191 12.65 17.66 -17.10
N TRP A 192 13.11 16.42 -16.85
CA TRP A 192 14.52 16.07 -16.96
C TRP A 192 15.05 16.16 -18.40
N LEU A 193 14.30 15.64 -19.39
CA LEU A 193 14.68 15.69 -20.81
C LEU A 193 14.68 17.12 -21.36
N LEU A 194 13.75 17.96 -20.90
CA LEU A 194 13.74 19.39 -21.22
C LEU A 194 14.96 20.09 -20.62
N ALA A 195 15.25 19.88 -19.33
CA ALA A 195 16.39 20.48 -18.64
C ALA A 195 17.75 20.06 -19.23
N THR A 196 17.84 18.83 -19.73
CA THR A 196 19.05 18.30 -20.39
C THR A 196 19.06 18.50 -21.91
N ARG A 197 18.03 19.17 -22.46
CA ARG A 197 17.86 19.40 -23.91
C ARG A 197 17.85 18.11 -24.75
N GLN A 198 17.37 17.01 -24.18
CA GLN A 198 17.34 15.69 -24.83
C GLN A 198 15.92 15.26 -25.24
N TRP A 199 14.95 16.16 -25.22
CA TRP A 199 13.55 15.88 -25.52
C TRP A 199 13.32 15.23 -26.90
N SER A 200 14.18 15.55 -27.90
CA SER A 200 14.12 14.93 -29.25
C SER A 200 14.35 13.42 -29.24
N LYS A 201 15.02 12.87 -28.22
CA LYS A 201 15.21 11.43 -28.07
C LYS A 201 13.89 10.70 -27.82
N VAL A 202 12.85 11.37 -27.31
CA VAL A 202 11.52 10.79 -27.10
C VAL A 202 10.94 10.26 -28.41
N LEU A 203 11.13 10.98 -29.53
CA LEU A 203 10.66 10.57 -30.83
C LEU A 203 11.31 9.27 -31.36
N ARG A 204 12.48 8.93 -30.80
CA ARG A 204 13.24 7.72 -31.17
C ARG A 204 13.00 6.53 -30.25
N LEU A 205 12.06 6.64 -29.30
CA LEU A 205 11.63 5.51 -28.48
C LEU A 205 10.98 4.42 -29.36
N PRO A 206 11.05 3.16 -28.93
CA PRO A 206 10.38 2.06 -29.63
C PRO A 206 8.88 2.07 -29.34
N TRP A 207 8.19 3.14 -29.76
CA TRP A 207 6.80 3.44 -29.42
C TRP A 207 5.84 2.28 -29.70
N LEU A 208 5.90 1.70 -30.90
CA LEU A 208 4.98 0.63 -31.27
C LEU A 208 5.08 -0.54 -30.30
N SER A 209 6.29 -1.08 -30.09
CA SER A 209 6.46 -2.21 -29.16
C SER A 209 6.22 -1.82 -27.70
N GLY A 210 6.54 -0.58 -27.32
CA GLY A 210 6.28 -0.06 -25.98
C GLY A 210 4.79 0.09 -25.68
N LEU A 211 4.04 0.69 -26.60
CA LEU A 211 2.59 0.85 -26.47
C LEU A 211 1.85 -0.49 -26.50
N VAL A 212 2.29 -1.45 -27.33
CA VAL A 212 1.72 -2.81 -27.33
C VAL A 212 1.93 -3.47 -25.98
N ILE A 213 3.16 -3.41 -25.41
CA ILE A 213 3.44 -3.95 -24.08
C ILE A 213 2.56 -3.27 -23.02
N PHE A 214 2.50 -1.95 -23.02
CA PHE A 214 1.67 -1.20 -22.08
C PHE A 214 0.20 -1.58 -22.19
N ALA A 215 -0.34 -1.58 -23.42
CA ALA A 215 -1.73 -1.88 -23.69
C ALA A 215 -2.09 -3.32 -23.29
N THR A 216 -1.24 -4.30 -23.62
CA THR A 216 -1.48 -5.71 -23.27
C THR A 216 -1.50 -5.94 -21.75
N ILE A 217 -0.70 -5.20 -21.00
CA ILE A 217 -0.64 -5.35 -19.53
C ILE A 217 -1.77 -4.56 -18.86
N ALA A 218 -1.97 -3.28 -19.21
CA ALA A 218 -2.87 -2.40 -18.48
C ALA A 218 -4.33 -2.48 -18.95
N LEU A 219 -4.59 -2.43 -20.26
CA LEU A 219 -5.94 -2.21 -20.77
C LEU A 219 -6.93 -3.35 -20.57
N PRO A 220 -6.56 -4.65 -20.57
CA PRO A 220 -7.55 -5.72 -20.50
C PRO A 220 -8.50 -5.60 -19.31
N TRP A 221 -7.97 -5.31 -18.11
CA TRP A 221 -8.82 -5.16 -16.93
C TRP A 221 -9.76 -3.95 -17.05
N PHE A 222 -9.22 -2.81 -17.45
CA PHE A 222 -10.04 -1.60 -17.57
C PHE A 222 -11.18 -1.78 -18.60
N VAL A 223 -10.89 -2.38 -19.75
CA VAL A 223 -11.90 -2.62 -20.79
C VAL A 223 -12.95 -3.63 -20.32
N LEU A 224 -12.53 -4.76 -19.77
CA LEU A 224 -13.46 -5.79 -19.30
C LEU A 224 -14.32 -5.32 -18.12
N ALA A 225 -13.73 -4.54 -17.22
CA ALA A 225 -14.44 -3.98 -16.07
C ALA A 225 -15.46 -2.91 -16.50
N GLU A 226 -15.13 -2.02 -17.46
CA GLU A 226 -16.06 -1.05 -18.01
C GLU A 226 -17.22 -1.72 -18.77
N LEU A 227 -16.94 -2.77 -19.56
CA LEU A 227 -17.98 -3.53 -20.25
C LEU A 227 -18.96 -4.21 -19.29
N LYS A 228 -18.46 -4.69 -18.13
CA LYS A 228 -19.30 -5.30 -17.11
C LYS A 228 -20.02 -4.27 -16.23
N TYR A 229 -19.39 -3.14 -15.99
CA TYR A 229 -19.84 -2.06 -15.10
C TYR A 229 -19.74 -0.71 -15.82
N PRO A 230 -20.71 -0.35 -16.68
CA PRO A 230 -20.70 0.91 -17.41
C PRO A 230 -20.62 2.12 -16.46
N GLY A 231 -19.75 3.08 -16.78
CA GLY A 231 -19.48 4.26 -15.95
C GLY A 231 -18.32 4.08 -14.98
N LEU A 232 -17.65 2.92 -14.97
CA LEU A 232 -16.50 2.68 -14.10
C LEU A 232 -15.32 3.61 -14.42
N PHE A 233 -15.11 3.98 -15.69
CA PHE A 233 -14.07 4.94 -16.08
C PHE A 233 -14.29 6.31 -15.46
N ASP A 234 -15.52 6.83 -15.50
CA ASP A 234 -15.87 8.12 -14.89
C ASP A 234 -15.67 8.06 -13.39
N TYR A 235 -16.02 6.96 -12.76
CA TYR A 235 -15.79 6.77 -11.32
C TYR A 235 -14.29 6.70 -10.99
N LEU A 236 -13.51 5.86 -11.68
CA LEU A 236 -12.09 5.66 -11.38
C LEU A 236 -11.25 6.91 -11.68
N PHE A 237 -11.46 7.53 -12.83
CA PHE A 237 -10.63 8.65 -13.27
C PHE A 237 -11.23 9.99 -12.83
N GLY A 238 -12.54 10.18 -12.99
CA GLY A 238 -13.24 11.39 -12.59
C GLY A 238 -13.30 11.55 -11.09
N VAL A 239 -13.99 10.64 -10.39
CA VAL A 239 -14.25 10.77 -8.94
C VAL A 239 -13.02 10.42 -8.11
N GLN A 240 -12.45 9.22 -8.32
CA GLN A 240 -11.40 8.70 -7.43
C GLN A 240 -10.00 9.27 -7.68
N GLN A 241 -9.73 9.89 -8.83
CA GLN A 241 -8.44 10.51 -9.11
C GLN A 241 -8.53 12.02 -9.25
N PHE A 242 -9.27 12.55 -10.24
CA PHE A 242 -9.39 14.00 -10.40
C PHE A 242 -10.16 14.66 -9.25
N GLY A 243 -11.28 14.09 -8.82
CA GLY A 243 -12.07 14.63 -7.72
C GLY A 243 -11.29 14.65 -6.39
N ARG A 244 -10.45 13.65 -6.13
CA ARG A 244 -9.54 13.64 -4.97
C ARG A 244 -8.42 14.69 -5.08
N TYR A 245 -7.96 14.98 -6.28
CA TYR A 245 -6.90 15.96 -6.48
C TYR A 245 -7.41 17.40 -6.35
N THR A 246 -8.61 17.70 -6.83
CA THR A 246 -9.19 19.04 -6.88
C THR A 246 -10.16 19.35 -5.75
N GLY A 247 -10.77 18.31 -5.15
CA GLY A 247 -11.82 18.45 -4.15
C GLY A 247 -11.28 18.69 -2.73
N THR A 248 -12.13 19.33 -1.90
CA THR A 248 -11.89 19.58 -0.47
C THR A 248 -12.65 18.63 0.45
N THR A 249 -13.46 17.74 -0.12
CA THR A 249 -14.36 16.81 0.62
C THR A 249 -13.65 15.60 1.22
N PHE A 250 -12.37 15.38 0.91
CA PHE A 250 -11.62 14.25 1.41
C PHE A 250 -10.91 14.58 2.72
N ASN A 251 -10.85 13.58 3.60
CA ASN A 251 -10.14 13.65 4.88
C ASN A 251 -8.62 13.87 4.70
N ASN A 252 -7.90 14.09 5.80
CA ASN A 252 -6.45 14.30 5.83
C ASN A 252 -5.99 15.64 5.26
N VAL A 253 -6.74 16.71 5.52
CA VAL A 253 -6.33 18.08 5.18
C VAL A 253 -5.02 18.41 5.92
N ARG A 254 -3.97 18.74 5.18
CA ARG A 254 -2.63 19.05 5.68
C ARG A 254 -2.05 20.27 4.93
N PRO A 255 -1.16 21.03 5.59
CA PRO A 255 -0.53 22.20 4.97
C PRO A 255 0.38 21.79 3.78
N ALA A 256 0.68 22.74 2.89
CA ALA A 256 1.51 22.49 1.70
C ALA A 256 2.92 21.94 2.04
N TRP A 257 3.50 22.37 3.16
CA TRP A 257 4.83 21.92 3.62
C TRP A 257 4.85 20.55 4.31
N PHE A 258 3.72 19.86 4.39
CA PHE A 258 3.55 18.58 5.10
C PHE A 258 4.63 17.55 4.76
N TYR A 259 5.03 17.45 3.49
CA TYR A 259 5.99 16.43 3.07
C TYR A 259 7.43 16.71 3.52
N LEU A 260 7.79 17.94 3.88
CA LEU A 260 9.14 18.24 4.36
C LEU A 260 9.46 17.48 5.66
N PRO A 261 8.71 17.62 6.76
CA PRO A 261 8.94 16.83 7.98
C PRO A 261 8.71 15.33 7.77
N VAL A 262 7.79 14.94 6.89
CA VAL A 262 7.56 13.52 6.56
C VAL A 262 8.82 12.89 5.96
N LEU A 263 9.45 13.55 4.99
CA LEU A 263 10.69 13.04 4.38
C LEU A 263 11.84 12.99 5.37
N VAL A 264 11.99 14.03 6.22
CA VAL A 264 13.01 14.05 7.27
C VAL A 264 12.81 12.87 8.21
N GLY A 265 11.60 12.66 8.72
CA GLY A 265 11.30 11.60 9.69
C GLY A 265 11.42 10.20 9.09
N LEU A 266 10.82 9.97 7.92
CA LEU A 266 10.82 8.66 7.27
C LEU A 266 12.19 8.23 6.75
N PHE A 267 13.08 9.19 6.46
CA PHE A 267 14.42 8.91 5.94
C PHE A 267 15.53 9.25 6.93
N PHE A 268 15.19 9.53 8.20
CA PHE A 268 16.17 9.70 9.28
C PHE A 268 16.93 8.38 9.52
N PRO A 269 18.27 8.43 9.81
CA PRO A 269 19.15 9.62 9.90
C PRO A 269 19.76 10.06 8.54
N TRP A 270 19.42 9.39 7.45
CA TRP A 270 20.09 9.55 6.16
C TRP A 270 19.81 10.88 5.47
N PHE A 271 18.69 11.53 5.83
CA PHE A 271 18.28 12.79 5.21
C PHE A 271 19.33 13.90 5.33
N ILE A 272 20.10 13.93 6.41
CA ILE A 272 21.12 14.96 6.64
C ILE A 272 22.19 15.01 5.54
N PHE A 273 22.51 13.86 4.96
CA PHE A 273 23.52 13.77 3.90
C PHE A 273 23.05 14.36 2.55
N ILE A 274 21.73 14.50 2.36
CA ILE A 274 21.16 15.13 1.16
C ILE A 274 21.45 16.63 1.18
N LEU A 275 21.48 17.27 2.35
CA LEU A 275 21.75 18.70 2.47
C LEU A 275 23.10 19.10 1.87
N ASN A 276 24.10 18.21 1.92
CA ASN A 276 25.40 18.43 1.28
C ASN A 276 25.29 18.45 -0.26
N GLN A 277 24.25 17.90 -0.86
CA GLN A 277 24.02 17.89 -2.29
C GLN A 277 23.36 19.18 -2.81
N LEU A 278 22.77 20.02 -1.93
CA LEU A 278 22.23 21.33 -2.30
C LEU A 278 23.31 22.28 -2.83
N LYS A 279 24.55 22.12 -2.34
CA LYS A 279 25.73 22.89 -2.77
C LYS A 279 26.64 22.06 -3.70
N ALA A 280 26.07 21.13 -4.47
CA ALA A 280 26.89 20.35 -5.39
C ALA A 280 27.59 21.29 -6.40
N PRO A 281 28.90 21.19 -6.58
CA PRO A 281 29.60 22.09 -7.47
C PRO A 281 29.10 21.82 -8.89
N VAL A 282 28.88 22.89 -9.60
CA VAL A 282 28.88 22.88 -11.06
C VAL A 282 30.32 22.71 -11.48
N GLN A 283 30.93 21.54 -11.26
CA GLN A 283 32.17 21.19 -11.90
C GLN A 283 31.91 21.15 -13.40
N GLN A 284 32.72 21.84 -14.18
CA GLN A 284 32.70 21.68 -15.62
C GLN A 284 32.84 20.18 -15.89
N ALA A 285 31.94 19.64 -16.70
CA ALA A 285 31.97 18.23 -17.02
C ALA A 285 33.06 18.02 -18.08
N ASP A 286 34.25 17.67 -17.63
CA ASP A 286 35.41 17.49 -18.50
C ASP A 286 35.43 16.11 -19.19
N THR A 287 34.61 15.18 -18.70
CA THR A 287 34.48 13.84 -19.25
C THR A 287 33.03 13.43 -19.51
N ALA A 288 32.82 12.43 -20.38
CA ALA A 288 31.50 11.85 -20.62
C ALA A 288 30.90 11.24 -19.33
N ILE A 289 31.74 10.70 -18.44
CA ILE A 289 31.32 10.14 -17.15
C ILE A 289 30.78 11.23 -16.23
N ASP A 290 31.45 12.39 -16.18
CA ASP A 290 31.03 13.54 -15.38
C ASP A 290 29.71 14.11 -15.88
N SER A 291 29.49 14.11 -17.19
CA SER A 291 28.24 14.50 -17.84
C SER A 291 27.08 13.60 -17.44
N ILE A 292 27.26 12.27 -17.42
CA ILE A 292 26.26 11.31 -16.97
C ILE A 292 25.96 11.51 -15.49
N ALA A 293 26.98 11.66 -14.65
CA ALA A 293 26.82 11.87 -13.22
C ALA A 293 26.02 13.15 -12.91
N LYS A 294 26.30 14.24 -13.61
CA LYS A 294 25.57 15.51 -13.51
C LYS A 294 24.11 15.37 -13.97
N SER A 295 23.88 14.68 -15.07
CA SER A 295 22.53 14.41 -15.60
C SER A 295 21.69 13.58 -14.63
N VAL A 296 22.28 12.55 -13.99
CA VAL A 296 21.63 11.71 -12.99
C VAL A 296 21.36 12.49 -11.70
N TRP A 297 22.30 13.32 -11.25
CA TRP A 297 22.10 14.19 -10.09
C TRP A 297 20.91 15.14 -10.32
N LEU A 298 20.82 15.74 -11.51
CA LEU A 298 19.72 16.61 -11.90
C LEU A 298 18.39 15.85 -11.95
N LEU A 299 18.37 14.62 -12.51
CA LEU A 299 17.22 13.75 -12.50
C LEU A 299 16.70 13.51 -11.06
N CYS A 300 17.61 13.19 -10.13
CA CYS A 300 17.23 12.95 -8.74
C CYS A 300 16.54 14.17 -8.11
N TRP A 301 17.06 15.38 -8.32
CA TRP A 301 16.43 16.59 -7.81
C TRP A 301 15.10 16.90 -8.48
N ILE A 302 15.03 16.80 -9.79
CA ILE A 302 13.76 16.98 -10.54
C ILE A 302 12.71 15.97 -10.04
N TRP A 303 13.12 14.72 -9.84
CA TRP A 303 12.22 13.68 -9.35
C TRP A 303 11.63 14.02 -7.98
N ILE A 304 12.47 14.41 -7.02
CA ILE A 304 12.04 14.80 -5.68
C ILE A 304 11.11 16.01 -5.76
N VAL A 305 11.54 17.08 -6.43
CA VAL A 305 10.79 18.34 -6.48
C VAL A 305 9.46 18.17 -7.23
N ALA A 306 9.46 17.45 -8.35
CA ALA A 306 8.24 17.23 -9.14
C ALA A 306 7.19 16.43 -8.37
N ILE A 307 7.58 15.32 -7.72
CA ILE A 307 6.63 14.46 -7.01
C ILE A 307 6.17 15.11 -5.69
N VAL A 308 7.08 15.68 -4.91
CA VAL A 308 6.72 16.40 -3.69
C VAL A 308 5.84 17.62 -4.02
N GLY A 309 6.19 18.38 -5.04
CA GLY A 309 5.40 19.52 -5.53
C GLY A 309 4.01 19.08 -5.96
N PHE A 310 3.90 18.03 -6.78
CA PHE A 310 2.63 17.50 -7.23
C PHE A 310 1.69 17.16 -6.07
N PHE A 311 2.17 16.44 -5.05
CA PHE A 311 1.35 16.05 -3.91
C PHE A 311 1.20 17.15 -2.85
N SER A 312 1.96 18.23 -2.93
CA SER A 312 1.80 19.39 -2.03
C SER A 312 0.64 20.32 -2.42
N VAL A 313 0.21 20.27 -3.69
CA VAL A 313 -0.90 21.11 -4.20
C VAL A 313 -2.26 20.72 -3.61
N PRO A 314 -2.70 19.45 -3.63
CA PRO A 314 -3.99 19.06 -3.06
C PRO A 314 -4.08 19.33 -1.56
N SER A 315 -5.29 19.60 -1.06
CA SER A 315 -5.53 19.76 0.39
C SER A 315 -5.32 18.45 1.16
N SER A 316 -5.81 17.33 0.63
CA SER A 316 -5.68 16.01 1.26
C SER A 316 -4.31 15.39 0.97
N LYS A 317 -3.55 15.05 2.03
CA LYS A 317 -2.19 14.51 1.94
C LYS A 317 -2.02 13.27 2.81
N ILE A 318 -1.41 12.24 2.23
CA ILE A 318 -1.13 10.96 2.90
C ILE A 318 0.38 10.73 2.89
N VAL A 319 0.91 10.20 3.99
CA VAL A 319 2.35 9.91 4.17
C VAL A 319 2.90 9.02 3.06
N GLY A 320 2.13 8.01 2.62
CA GLY A 320 2.52 7.06 1.58
C GLY A 320 2.84 7.70 0.21
N TYR A 321 2.32 8.89 -0.07
CA TYR A 321 2.62 9.62 -1.32
C TYR A 321 4.08 10.09 -1.42
N ALA A 322 4.82 10.09 -0.31
CA ALA A 322 6.25 10.38 -0.30
C ALA A 322 7.12 9.18 -0.72
N LEU A 323 6.61 7.95 -0.75
CA LEU A 323 7.42 6.75 -1.03
C LEU A 323 8.09 6.75 -2.42
N PRO A 324 7.47 7.27 -3.50
CA PRO A 324 8.11 7.29 -4.81
C PRO A 324 9.39 8.14 -4.89
N VAL A 325 9.68 9.00 -3.91
CA VAL A 325 10.93 9.80 -3.90
C VAL A 325 12.08 9.10 -3.16
N LEU A 326 11.86 7.94 -2.55
CA LEU A 326 12.93 7.21 -1.86
C LEU A 326 14.12 6.83 -2.76
N PRO A 327 13.91 6.33 -4.01
CA PRO A 327 15.03 5.99 -4.87
C PRO A 327 16.01 7.14 -5.12
N PRO A 328 15.58 8.35 -5.53
CA PRO A 328 16.49 9.48 -5.71
C PRO A 328 17.07 10.00 -4.39
N LEU A 329 16.31 9.98 -3.28
CA LEU A 329 16.81 10.38 -1.95
C LEU A 329 17.98 9.50 -1.50
N CYS A 330 17.87 8.17 -1.69
CA CYS A 330 18.94 7.24 -1.33
C CYS A 330 20.22 7.47 -2.13
N LEU A 331 20.09 7.73 -3.42
CA LEU A 331 21.25 8.00 -4.26
C LEU A 331 21.93 9.31 -3.86
N LEU A 332 21.16 10.39 -3.66
CA LEU A 332 21.71 11.67 -3.21
C LEU A 332 22.34 11.57 -1.82
N ALA A 333 21.71 10.86 -0.88
CA ALA A 333 22.28 10.65 0.43
C ALA A 333 23.61 9.86 0.38
N ALA A 334 23.70 8.83 -0.47
CA ALA A 334 24.92 8.06 -0.62
C ALA A 334 26.06 8.86 -1.29
N LEU A 335 25.73 9.73 -2.24
CA LEU A 335 26.67 10.69 -2.82
C LEU A 335 27.11 11.72 -1.77
N GLY A 336 26.18 12.27 -0.99
CA GLY A 336 26.46 13.19 0.10
C GLY A 336 27.33 12.58 1.19
N TRP A 337 27.07 11.34 1.56
CA TRP A 337 27.93 10.57 2.45
C TRP A 337 29.35 10.48 1.93
N SER A 338 29.52 10.06 0.67
CA SER A 338 30.82 9.90 0.06
C SER A 338 31.62 11.20 0.01
N ARG A 339 30.92 12.32 -0.18
CA ARG A 339 31.52 13.66 -0.19
C ARG A 339 31.91 14.15 1.20
N TRP A 340 31.12 13.83 2.21
CA TRP A 340 31.29 14.38 3.57
C TRP A 340 32.21 13.53 4.44
N LEU A 341 32.06 12.21 4.39
CA LEU A 341 32.75 11.23 5.24
C LEU A 341 33.64 10.26 4.46
N GLY A 342 33.61 10.30 3.13
CA GLY A 342 34.45 9.43 2.30
C GLY A 342 35.93 9.60 2.61
N GLY A 343 36.62 8.48 2.91
CA GLY A 343 38.03 8.48 3.28
C GLY A 343 38.34 8.82 4.75
N CYS A 344 37.34 9.16 5.56
CA CYS A 344 37.54 9.32 7.00
C CYS A 344 37.88 7.98 7.65
N ARG A 345 38.84 7.95 8.60
CA ARG A 345 39.22 6.72 9.34
C ARG A 345 38.02 6.03 10.01
N ALA A 346 37.03 6.79 10.48
CA ALA A 346 35.84 6.28 11.16
C ALA A 346 34.64 6.07 10.22
N GLU A 347 34.78 6.23 8.91
CA GLU A 347 33.68 6.15 7.94
C GLU A 347 32.81 4.89 8.12
N ARG A 348 33.46 3.73 8.20
CA ARG A 348 32.78 2.44 8.36
C ARG A 348 32.01 2.37 9.67
N SER A 349 32.61 2.82 10.76
CA SER A 349 31.99 2.78 12.10
C SER A 349 30.77 3.70 12.19
N TRP A 350 30.87 4.90 11.64
CA TRP A 350 29.73 5.82 11.53
C TRP A 350 28.61 5.25 10.69
N PHE A 351 28.92 4.66 9.51
CA PHE A 351 27.90 4.06 8.66
C PHE A 351 27.17 2.91 9.34
N VAL A 352 27.91 2.01 9.99
CA VAL A 352 27.35 0.89 10.76
C VAL A 352 26.51 1.41 11.94
N GLY A 353 27.02 2.36 12.71
CA GLY A 353 26.31 2.93 13.85
C GLY A 353 24.98 3.57 13.45
N LEU A 354 24.98 4.39 12.40
CA LEU A 354 23.75 5.01 11.88
C LEU A 354 22.79 3.99 11.26
N SER A 355 23.31 2.93 10.60
CA SER A 355 22.47 1.85 10.09
C SER A 355 21.78 1.08 11.21
N VAL A 356 22.50 0.78 12.29
CA VAL A 356 21.92 0.13 13.48
C VAL A 356 20.89 1.03 14.15
N LEU A 357 21.17 2.32 14.30
CA LEU A 357 20.20 3.30 14.83
C LEU A 357 18.92 3.33 13.98
N ALA A 358 19.06 3.44 12.65
CA ALA A 358 17.93 3.48 11.73
C ALA A 358 17.08 2.20 11.81
N LEU A 359 17.73 1.02 11.85
CA LEU A 359 17.05 -0.27 12.02
C LEU A 359 16.33 -0.35 13.37
N ALA A 360 16.98 0.07 14.46
CA ALA A 360 16.39 0.07 15.79
C ALA A 360 15.13 0.94 15.85
N LEU A 361 15.17 2.14 15.25
CA LEU A 361 14.03 3.03 15.13
C LEU A 361 12.89 2.40 14.30
N GLY A 362 13.22 1.75 13.18
CA GLY A 362 12.23 1.06 12.34
C GLY A 362 11.56 -0.13 13.04
N VAL A 363 12.33 -0.94 13.75
CA VAL A 363 11.81 -2.04 14.58
C VAL A 363 10.96 -1.50 15.72
N ALA A 364 11.42 -0.48 16.43
CA ALA A 364 10.66 0.17 17.51
C ALA A 364 9.33 0.73 17.00
N PHE A 365 9.34 1.41 15.85
CA PHE A 365 8.11 1.90 15.22
C PHE A 365 7.14 0.76 14.88
N THR A 366 7.65 -0.36 14.35
CA THR A 366 6.82 -1.54 14.05
C THR A 366 6.20 -2.14 15.30
N VAL A 367 6.97 -2.25 16.41
CA VAL A 367 6.47 -2.79 17.68
C VAL A 367 5.44 -1.86 18.31
N VAL A 368 5.71 -0.56 18.35
CA VAL A 368 4.77 0.43 18.92
C VAL A 368 3.50 0.50 18.09
N GLY A 369 3.62 0.58 16.75
CA GLY A 369 2.48 0.55 15.84
C GLY A 369 1.66 -0.73 15.95
N GLY A 370 2.31 -1.88 16.09
CA GLY A 370 1.64 -3.16 16.33
C GLY A 370 0.85 -3.18 17.64
N ARG A 371 1.41 -2.67 18.74
CA ARG A 371 0.70 -2.53 20.03
C ARG A 371 -0.49 -1.59 19.94
N TYR A 372 -0.35 -0.48 19.21
CA TYR A 372 -1.45 0.44 18.96
C TYR A 372 -2.57 -0.24 18.18
N SER A 373 -2.24 -0.93 17.09
CA SER A 373 -3.21 -1.67 16.26
C SER A 373 -3.94 -2.74 17.06
N ALA A 374 -3.23 -3.49 17.92
CA ALA A 374 -3.83 -4.53 18.75
C ALA A 374 -4.93 -3.99 19.71
N ARG A 375 -4.79 -2.74 20.16
CA ARG A 375 -5.79 -2.11 21.05
C ARG A 375 -7.08 -1.70 20.33
N HIS A 376 -7.06 -1.62 19.00
CA HIS A 376 -8.21 -1.25 18.19
C HIS A 376 -8.77 -2.42 17.38
N SER A 377 -8.14 -3.60 17.50
CA SER A 377 -8.48 -4.80 16.75
C SER A 377 -9.71 -5.50 17.34
N VAL A 378 -10.45 -6.18 16.46
CA VAL A 378 -11.56 -7.09 16.84
C VAL A 378 -11.07 -8.54 17.02
N GLN A 379 -9.76 -8.78 17.02
CA GLN A 379 -9.22 -10.14 16.98
C GLN A 379 -9.62 -10.99 18.19
N ASP A 380 -9.80 -10.38 19.35
CA ASP A 380 -10.24 -11.04 20.58
C ASP A 380 -11.67 -11.58 20.45
N ILE A 381 -12.64 -10.76 20.04
CA ILE A 381 -14.03 -11.20 19.83
C ILE A 381 -14.16 -12.08 18.58
N ALA A 382 -13.32 -11.88 17.57
CA ALA A 382 -13.31 -12.69 16.36
C ALA A 382 -13.03 -14.17 16.65
N ARG A 383 -12.13 -14.47 17.60
CA ARG A 383 -11.83 -15.84 18.04
C ARG A 383 -13.07 -16.50 18.65
N THR A 384 -13.76 -15.81 19.55
CA THR A 384 -14.98 -16.31 20.18
C THR A 384 -16.08 -16.54 19.15
N LEU A 385 -16.28 -15.56 18.26
CA LEU A 385 -17.27 -15.69 17.18
C LEU A 385 -16.96 -16.87 16.26
N ALA A 386 -15.70 -17.02 15.83
CA ALA A 386 -15.29 -18.13 14.97
C ALA A 386 -15.47 -19.52 15.59
N CYS A 387 -15.36 -19.62 16.93
CA CYS A 387 -15.54 -20.88 17.65
C CYS A 387 -17.00 -21.23 17.95
N GLN A 388 -17.87 -20.21 18.07
CA GLN A 388 -19.26 -20.39 18.50
C GLN A 388 -20.29 -20.26 17.37
N ALA A 389 -20.00 -19.48 16.34
CA ALA A 389 -20.92 -19.27 15.22
C ALA A 389 -20.89 -20.44 14.23
N ALA A 390 -22.07 -20.83 13.75
CA ALA A 390 -22.19 -21.73 12.61
C ALA A 390 -21.85 -20.99 11.30
N PRO A 391 -21.41 -21.69 10.24
CA PRO A 391 -21.13 -21.08 8.93
C PRO A 391 -22.31 -20.34 8.31
N THR A 392 -23.53 -20.72 8.68
CA THR A 392 -24.80 -20.15 8.22
C THR A 392 -25.30 -18.99 9.08
N ASP A 393 -24.66 -18.74 10.23
CA ASP A 393 -25.06 -17.67 11.12
C ASP A 393 -24.82 -16.30 10.47
N THR A 394 -25.75 -15.37 10.69
CA THR A 394 -25.64 -14.01 10.18
C THR A 394 -24.98 -13.10 11.22
N VAL A 395 -23.97 -12.36 10.80
CA VAL A 395 -23.28 -11.37 11.64
C VAL A 395 -23.74 -9.97 11.26
N TYR A 396 -24.22 -9.23 12.24
CA TYR A 396 -24.62 -7.82 12.11
C TYR A 396 -23.53 -6.91 12.68
N ALA A 397 -23.27 -5.79 12.04
CA ALA A 397 -22.39 -4.73 12.54
C ALA A 397 -23.21 -3.46 12.77
N VAL A 398 -23.09 -2.84 13.95
CA VAL A 398 -23.78 -1.61 14.34
C VAL A 398 -22.75 -0.55 14.76
N GLY A 399 -22.94 0.68 14.31
CA GLY A 399 -22.10 1.81 14.69
C GLY A 399 -20.73 1.87 14.02
N GLY A 400 -20.47 0.97 13.09
CA GLY A 400 -19.23 0.91 12.30
C GLY A 400 -19.14 -0.40 11.53
N TYR A 401 -18.12 -0.51 10.67
CA TYR A 401 -17.78 -1.74 9.97
C TYR A 401 -16.40 -2.24 10.39
N PRO A 402 -16.29 -3.40 11.06
CA PRO A 402 -15.03 -3.97 11.49
C PRO A 402 -14.31 -4.65 10.31
N TYR A 403 -13.57 -3.89 9.52
CA TYR A 403 -12.96 -4.32 8.24
C TYR A 403 -12.19 -5.64 8.30
N GLU A 404 -11.61 -5.98 9.44
CA GLU A 404 -10.77 -7.18 9.61
C GLU A 404 -11.56 -8.39 10.12
N LEU A 405 -12.79 -8.20 10.64
CA LEU A 405 -13.56 -9.28 11.22
C LEU A 405 -13.86 -10.40 10.23
N PRO A 406 -14.35 -10.11 8.99
CA PRO A 406 -14.61 -11.17 8.01
C PRO A 406 -13.36 -12.00 7.68
N PHE A 407 -12.19 -11.34 7.65
CA PHE A 407 -10.91 -12.03 7.45
C PHE A 407 -10.57 -12.96 8.61
N TYR A 408 -10.67 -12.50 9.85
CA TYR A 408 -10.32 -13.33 11.02
C TYR A 408 -11.28 -14.52 11.23
N ILE A 409 -12.57 -14.35 10.97
CA ILE A 409 -13.54 -15.45 11.06
C ILE A 409 -13.63 -16.27 9.76
N GLN A 410 -12.87 -15.90 8.72
CA GLN A 410 -12.92 -16.48 7.38
C GLN A 410 -14.37 -16.64 6.86
N SER A 411 -15.13 -15.55 6.99
CA SER A 411 -16.53 -15.54 6.59
C SER A 411 -16.69 -15.87 5.10
N VAL A 412 -17.68 -16.72 4.80
CA VAL A 412 -18.09 -17.03 3.41
C VAL A 412 -19.29 -16.21 2.98
N GLN A 413 -19.92 -15.50 3.92
CA GLN A 413 -21.05 -14.63 3.68
C GLN A 413 -20.71 -13.19 4.08
N PRO A 414 -21.27 -12.18 3.38
CA PRO A 414 -21.12 -10.80 3.79
C PRO A 414 -21.83 -10.54 5.13
N MET A 415 -21.30 -9.60 5.90
CA MET A 415 -21.93 -9.11 7.13
C MET A 415 -23.04 -8.12 6.79
N VAL A 416 -24.12 -8.13 7.56
CA VAL A 416 -25.17 -7.11 7.48
C VAL A 416 -24.74 -5.88 8.27
N VAL A 417 -24.66 -4.73 7.62
CA VAL A 417 -24.21 -3.49 8.23
C VAL A 417 -25.41 -2.59 8.49
N LEU A 418 -25.66 -2.32 9.77
CA LEU A 418 -26.80 -1.56 10.24
C LEU A 418 -26.41 -0.09 10.47
N GLN A 419 -26.90 0.78 9.61
CA GLN A 419 -26.67 2.23 9.66
C GLN A 419 -27.85 2.96 9.04
N ASP A 420 -28.09 4.21 9.41
CA ASP A 420 -29.02 5.06 8.66
C ASP A 420 -28.39 5.45 7.30
N TRP A 421 -28.53 4.55 6.34
CA TRP A 421 -27.95 4.69 5.02
C TRP A 421 -28.55 5.83 4.19
N LEU A 422 -29.77 6.29 4.53
CA LEU A 422 -30.38 7.43 3.85
C LEU A 422 -29.64 8.72 4.24
N THR A 423 -29.49 8.93 5.54
CA THR A 423 -28.73 10.08 6.05
C THR A 423 -27.24 9.98 5.70
N GLU A 424 -26.65 8.78 5.83
CA GLU A 424 -25.23 8.55 5.53
C GLU A 424 -24.88 8.94 4.08
N ARG A 425 -25.70 8.57 3.11
CA ARG A 425 -25.49 8.93 1.68
C ARG A 425 -25.57 10.44 1.42
N GLN A 426 -26.32 11.19 2.23
CA GLN A 426 -26.48 12.63 2.06
C GLN A 426 -25.36 13.44 2.72
N VAL A 427 -24.87 12.98 3.87
CA VAL A 427 -23.89 13.72 4.70
C VAL A 427 -22.49 13.15 4.64
N ALA A 428 -22.32 11.98 4.04
CA ALA A 428 -21.04 11.29 4.03
C ALA A 428 -19.95 12.09 3.35
N GLY A 429 -18.98 12.46 4.14
CA GLY A 429 -17.65 12.84 3.66
C GLY A 429 -16.85 11.59 3.25
N ASP A 430 -15.54 11.62 3.45
CA ASP A 430 -14.62 10.48 3.20
C ASP A 430 -14.60 9.56 4.45
N GLY A 431 -15.74 8.89 4.71
CA GLY A 431 -15.95 8.00 5.85
C GLY A 431 -16.03 6.53 5.46
N TRP A 432 -16.04 5.65 6.47
CA TRP A 432 -16.14 4.20 6.27
C TRP A 432 -17.44 3.78 5.54
N GLY A 433 -18.55 4.47 5.81
CA GLY A 433 -19.84 4.18 5.17
C GLY A 433 -19.78 4.38 3.66
N ARG A 434 -19.10 5.46 3.21
CA ARG A 434 -18.92 5.77 1.80
C ARG A 434 -18.27 4.63 1.03
N GLU A 435 -17.28 3.98 1.61
CA GLU A 435 -16.57 2.87 0.99
C GLU A 435 -17.47 1.65 0.69
N LEU A 436 -18.53 1.48 1.47
CA LEU A 436 -19.51 0.42 1.25
C LEU A 436 -20.60 0.87 0.26
N PHE A 437 -21.24 2.02 0.48
CA PHE A 437 -22.41 2.37 -0.34
C PHE A 437 -22.06 2.81 -1.76
N GLU A 438 -20.89 3.36 -2.03
CA GLU A 438 -20.49 3.74 -3.41
C GLU A 438 -20.50 2.53 -4.36
N GLY A 439 -20.06 1.37 -3.88
CA GLY A 439 -20.03 0.14 -4.67
C GLY A 439 -21.42 -0.37 -5.08
N THR A 440 -22.48 0.03 -4.37
CA THR A 440 -23.85 -0.36 -4.73
C THR A 440 -24.36 0.26 -6.04
N ALA A 441 -23.69 1.31 -6.51
CA ALA A 441 -23.98 1.89 -7.83
C ALA A 441 -23.63 0.92 -8.98
N PHE A 442 -22.69 0.01 -8.76
CA PHE A 442 -22.25 -0.99 -9.75
C PHE A 442 -22.96 -2.35 -9.56
N ASP A 443 -23.43 -2.65 -8.34
CA ASP A 443 -24.08 -3.91 -7.99
C ASP A 443 -25.15 -3.63 -6.92
N ALA A 444 -26.33 -3.25 -7.35
CA ALA A 444 -27.43 -2.89 -6.45
C ALA A 444 -27.88 -4.08 -5.58
N ALA A 445 -27.83 -5.31 -6.11
CA ALA A 445 -28.23 -6.51 -5.36
C ALA A 445 -27.30 -6.77 -4.18
N ALA A 446 -26.00 -6.53 -4.33
CA ALA A 446 -25.03 -6.63 -3.24
C ALA A 446 -25.27 -5.60 -2.13
N GLY A 447 -25.99 -4.52 -2.41
CA GLY A 447 -26.43 -3.51 -1.44
C GLY A 447 -27.43 -4.00 -0.40
N ALA A 448 -28.04 -5.19 -0.57
CA ALA A 448 -29.00 -5.77 0.39
C ALA A 448 -28.43 -5.98 1.79
N VAL A 449 -27.09 -6.01 1.94
CA VAL A 449 -26.41 -6.11 3.24
C VAL A 449 -26.35 -4.78 3.98
N LEU A 450 -26.67 -3.65 3.33
CA LEU A 450 -26.72 -2.32 3.93
C LEU A 450 -28.16 -2.06 4.39
N GLN A 451 -28.43 -2.28 5.68
CA GLN A 451 -29.78 -2.24 6.22
C GLN A 451 -29.93 -1.15 7.29
N GLN A 452 -31.17 -0.78 7.58
CA GLN A 452 -31.50 0.21 8.59
C GLN A 452 -31.32 -0.34 10.01
N PRO A 453 -31.01 0.49 11.02
CA PRO A 453 -30.78 0.04 12.39
C PRO A 453 -31.93 -0.73 13.03
N GLN A 454 -33.16 -0.45 12.62
CA GLN A 454 -34.37 -1.07 13.16
C GLN A 454 -34.42 -2.59 12.91
N VAL A 455 -33.69 -3.08 11.93
CA VAL A 455 -33.62 -4.52 11.61
C VAL A 455 -33.14 -5.36 12.79
N GLN A 456 -32.31 -4.80 13.68
CA GLN A 456 -31.82 -5.52 14.86
C GLN A 456 -32.93 -5.98 15.81
N THR A 457 -34.06 -5.26 15.90
CA THR A 457 -35.21 -5.64 16.76
C THR A 457 -35.92 -6.89 16.27
N TRP A 458 -35.93 -7.12 14.97
CA TRP A 458 -36.38 -8.36 14.37
C TRP A 458 -35.30 -9.45 14.43
N ALA A 459 -34.06 -9.10 14.12
CA ALA A 459 -32.97 -10.04 14.07
C ALA A 459 -32.70 -10.72 15.44
N VAL A 460 -32.88 -10.00 16.55
CA VAL A 460 -32.68 -10.54 17.90
C VAL A 460 -33.61 -11.70 18.22
N GLN A 461 -34.80 -11.79 17.59
CA GLN A 461 -35.78 -12.86 17.78
C GLN A 461 -35.45 -14.10 16.93
N GLN A 462 -34.49 -14.00 16.01
CA GLN A 462 -34.12 -15.08 15.12
C GLN A 462 -32.90 -15.83 15.68
N PRO A 463 -32.86 -17.14 15.54
CA PRO A 463 -31.73 -17.96 15.94
C PRO A 463 -30.48 -17.73 15.05
N GLY A 464 -29.30 -18.04 15.58
CA GLY A 464 -28.06 -17.97 14.82
C GLY A 464 -27.71 -16.55 14.38
N ARG A 465 -28.06 -15.53 15.17
CA ARG A 465 -27.74 -14.14 14.89
C ARG A 465 -26.68 -13.62 15.86
N TRP A 466 -25.69 -12.97 15.32
CA TRP A 466 -24.60 -12.35 16.05
C TRP A 466 -24.57 -10.86 15.73
N LEU A 467 -24.16 -10.05 16.71
CA LEU A 467 -24.03 -8.61 16.53
C LEU A 467 -22.70 -8.16 17.11
N VAL A 468 -22.01 -7.28 16.38
CA VAL A 468 -20.78 -6.63 16.81
C VAL A 468 -20.94 -5.12 16.80
N ALA A 469 -20.41 -4.45 17.82
CA ALA A 469 -20.45 -3.00 17.93
C ALA A 469 -19.19 -2.47 18.63
N PRO A 470 -18.72 -1.25 18.30
CA PRO A 470 -17.67 -0.57 19.07
C PRO A 470 -18.13 -0.35 20.52
N ASN A 471 -17.22 -0.49 21.48
CA ASN A 471 -17.57 -0.40 22.90
C ASN A 471 -18.12 0.97 23.34
N ASP A 472 -17.70 2.04 22.69
CA ASP A 472 -18.16 3.41 22.92
C ASP A 472 -19.58 3.68 22.40
N VAL A 473 -20.04 2.88 21.44
CA VAL A 473 -21.32 3.05 20.75
C VAL A 473 -22.35 2.02 21.20
N ALA A 474 -21.90 0.83 21.62
CA ALA A 474 -22.74 -0.30 21.96
C ALA A 474 -23.91 0.02 22.92
N PRO A 475 -23.71 0.70 24.07
CA PRO A 475 -24.79 0.94 25.03
C PRO A 475 -25.95 1.76 24.47
N GLN A 476 -25.70 2.58 23.45
CA GLN A 476 -26.67 3.54 22.91
C GLN A 476 -27.40 3.03 21.66
N LYS A 477 -26.77 2.11 20.90
CA LYS A 477 -27.27 1.68 19.60
C LYS A 477 -27.75 0.24 19.54
N ILE A 478 -27.54 -0.55 20.59
CA ILE A 478 -28.00 -1.94 20.63
C ILE A 478 -29.41 -2.00 21.17
N ALA A 479 -30.32 -2.60 20.39
CA ALA A 479 -31.72 -2.82 20.83
C ALA A 479 -31.78 -3.82 22.00
N PRO A 480 -32.82 -3.73 22.86
CA PRO A 480 -33.06 -4.71 23.92
C PRO A 480 -33.21 -6.14 23.39
N GLY A 481 -32.76 -7.11 24.19
CA GLY A 481 -32.90 -8.54 23.89
C GLY A 481 -31.62 -9.20 23.36
N TRP A 482 -30.59 -8.44 22.92
CA TRP A 482 -29.30 -9.01 22.63
C TRP A 482 -28.53 -9.34 23.91
N VAL A 483 -27.92 -10.54 23.95
CA VAL A 483 -27.14 -11.01 25.10
C VAL A 483 -25.67 -10.77 24.83
N LEU A 484 -24.99 -10.05 25.73
CA LEU A 484 -23.54 -9.84 25.65
C LEU A 484 -22.82 -11.17 25.86
N VAL A 485 -22.03 -11.57 24.87
CA VAL A 485 -21.20 -12.78 24.92
C VAL A 485 -19.80 -12.46 25.38
N GLN A 486 -19.25 -11.37 24.84
CA GLN A 486 -17.91 -10.92 25.18
C GLN A 486 -17.78 -9.41 24.98
N GLN A 487 -17.23 -8.75 25.99
CA GLN A 487 -16.70 -7.40 25.83
C GLN A 487 -15.21 -7.50 25.53
N GLY A 488 -14.83 -7.19 24.30
CA GLY A 488 -13.43 -7.14 23.89
C GLY A 488 -12.78 -5.79 24.22
N ILE A 489 -11.55 -5.60 23.73
CA ILE A 489 -10.78 -4.36 23.99
C ILE A 489 -11.43 -3.15 23.33
N ALA A 490 -11.80 -3.26 22.05
CA ALA A 490 -12.37 -2.16 21.27
C ALA A 490 -13.80 -2.40 20.83
N TRP A 491 -14.20 -3.66 20.70
CA TRP A 491 -15.50 -4.08 20.21
C TRP A 491 -16.13 -5.09 21.14
N SER A 492 -17.46 -5.14 21.16
CA SER A 492 -18.25 -6.11 21.90
C SER A 492 -18.99 -7.06 20.96
N LEU A 493 -19.17 -8.31 21.41
CA LEU A 493 -19.85 -9.39 20.71
C LEU A 493 -21.13 -9.75 21.45
N TRP A 494 -22.22 -9.78 20.72
CA TRP A 494 -23.57 -10.06 21.24
C TRP A 494 -24.21 -11.19 20.45
N ARG A 495 -25.11 -11.89 21.06
CA ARG A 495 -25.88 -12.99 20.45
C ARG A 495 -27.38 -12.77 20.64
N SER A 496 -28.18 -13.21 19.66
CA SER A 496 -29.63 -13.32 19.79
C SER A 496 -30.01 -14.35 20.86
N VAL A 497 -31.30 -14.37 21.28
CA VAL A 497 -31.81 -15.25 22.33
C VAL A 497 -31.32 -16.69 22.14
N PRO A 498 -30.97 -17.41 23.26
CA PRO A 498 -30.44 -18.77 23.18
C PRO A 498 -31.42 -19.73 22.50
N GLN A 499 -30.89 -20.51 21.56
CA GLN A 499 -31.60 -21.67 21.03
C GLN A 499 -31.47 -22.87 21.96
N PRO A 500 -32.42 -23.85 21.86
CA PRO A 500 -32.19 -25.17 22.39
C PRO A 500 -30.89 -25.77 21.82
N PRO A 501 -30.26 -26.70 22.54
CA PRO A 501 -28.93 -27.24 22.17
C PRO A 501 -28.96 -27.81 20.75
N GLU A 502 -28.11 -27.22 19.90
CA GLU A 502 -28.03 -27.58 18.48
C GLU A 502 -27.17 -28.82 18.26
N THR A 503 -27.69 -29.70 17.41
CA THR A 503 -26.99 -30.86 16.82
C THR A 503 -26.10 -30.48 15.61
N THR A 504 -25.93 -29.21 15.32
CA THR A 504 -25.18 -28.74 14.15
C THR A 504 -23.66 -28.78 14.41
N PRO A 505 -22.85 -29.36 13.51
CA PRO A 505 -21.42 -29.41 13.71
C PRO A 505 -20.78 -28.02 13.74
N ARG A 506 -20.16 -27.68 14.86
CA ARG A 506 -19.38 -26.44 15.04
C ARG A 506 -18.10 -26.48 14.21
N ARG A 507 -17.65 -25.33 13.70
CA ARG A 507 -16.36 -25.25 13.02
C ARG A 507 -15.23 -25.65 13.98
N THR A 508 -14.48 -26.68 13.64
CA THR A 508 -13.19 -27.01 14.28
C THR A 508 -12.09 -26.17 13.63
N LEU A 509 -11.91 -24.96 14.11
CA LEU A 509 -10.70 -24.17 13.81
C LEU A 509 -9.61 -24.56 14.82
N ALA A 510 -8.37 -24.70 14.35
CA ALA A 510 -7.22 -24.96 15.21
C ALA A 510 -7.13 -23.84 16.28
N GLY A 511 -7.30 -24.20 17.57
CA GLY A 511 -7.26 -23.27 18.69
C GLY A 511 -8.59 -23.03 19.41
N CYS A 512 -9.72 -23.61 18.98
CA CYS A 512 -10.96 -23.62 19.75
C CYS A 512 -10.88 -24.61 20.91
N GLN A 513 -10.60 -24.13 22.14
CA GLN A 513 -10.82 -24.92 23.34
C GLN A 513 -12.31 -24.85 23.70
N GLN A 514 -12.94 -26.01 23.98
CA GLN A 514 -14.28 -26.04 24.56
C GLN A 514 -14.23 -25.29 25.90
N PRO A 515 -15.21 -24.41 26.21
CA PRO A 515 -15.36 -23.94 27.57
C PRO A 515 -15.62 -25.19 28.45
N ALA A 516 -14.89 -25.28 29.56
CA ALA A 516 -15.15 -26.29 30.57
C ALA A 516 -16.63 -26.26 30.99
N PRO A 517 -17.22 -27.42 31.25
CA PRO A 517 -18.67 -27.55 31.58
C PRO A 517 -19.05 -26.75 32.81
#